data_6284c640627fe1c13ad5273d47e3b7b0
#
_entry.id   6284c640627fe1c13ad5273d47e3b7b0
#
_cell.length_a   1.000
_cell.length_b   1.000
_cell.length_c   1.000
_cell.angle_alpha   90.00
_cell.angle_beta   90.00
_cell.angle_gamma   90.00
#
_symmetry.space_group_name_H-M   'P 1'
#
loop_
_entity.id
_entity.type
_entity.pdbx_description
1 polymer ?
#
loop_
_entity_poly.entity_id
_entity_poly.type
_entity_poly.pdbx_seq_one_letter_code
_entity_poly.pdbx_strand_id
1 'polypeptide(L)' 'MKITEDISPLTEFKRESARMIARIKETGRPQILTVNGKPSVVVMDAAAWQDMQD' A
#
# COMPACT_ATOMS: atom_id res chain seq x y z
N MET A 1 0.17 -10.27 -6.42
CA MET A 1 0.99 -9.10 -6.02
C MET A 1 2.02 -8.79 -7.09
N LYS A 2 2.23 -7.54 -7.38
CA LYS A 2 3.26 -7.11 -8.33
C LYS A 2 4.37 -6.41 -7.56
N ILE A 3 5.51 -7.06 -7.48
CA ILE A 3 6.63 -6.58 -6.64
C ILE A 3 7.03 -5.14 -6.95
N THR A 4 7.10 -4.78 -8.23
CA THR A 4 7.54 -3.42 -8.62
C THR A 4 6.48 -2.35 -8.38
N GLU A 5 5.22 -2.73 -8.26
CA GLU A 5 4.11 -1.78 -8.11
C GLU A 5 3.52 -1.77 -6.70
N ASP A 6 3.54 -2.93 -6.03
CA ASP A 6 2.84 -3.10 -4.76
C ASP A 6 3.76 -3.01 -3.55
N ILE A 7 5.06 -2.82 -3.76
CA ILE A 7 6.05 -2.69 -2.70
C ILE A 7 6.86 -1.42 -2.94
N SER A 8 6.97 -0.58 -1.91
CA SER A 8 7.76 0.65 -2.01
C SER A 8 8.28 1.07 -0.64
N PRO A 9 9.36 1.87 -0.60
CA PRO A 9 9.87 2.38 0.67
C PRO A 9 8.87 3.32 1.33
N LEU A 10 8.84 3.33 2.66
CA LEU A 10 8.01 4.25 3.43
C LEU A 10 8.30 5.71 3.05
N THR A 11 9.57 6.04 2.77
CA THR A 11 9.95 7.40 2.39
C THR A 11 9.27 7.84 1.11
N GLU A 12 9.08 6.93 0.15
CA GLU A 12 8.35 7.23 -1.07
C GLU A 12 6.89 7.49 -0.77
N PHE A 13 6.29 6.69 0.10
CA PHE A 13 4.90 6.88 0.50
C PHE A 13 4.69 8.24 1.17
N LYS A 14 5.61 8.66 2.03
CA LYS A 14 5.52 9.97 2.67
C LYS A 14 5.50 11.10 1.65
N ARG A 15 6.28 10.95 0.57
CA ARG A 15 6.37 11.97 -0.47
C ARG A 15 5.19 11.93 -1.44
N GLU A 16 4.69 10.73 -1.74
CA GLU A 16 3.73 10.49 -2.81
C GLU A 16 2.41 9.90 -2.29
N SER A 17 2.05 10.17 -1.03
CA SER A 17 0.92 9.49 -0.39
C SER A 17 -0.40 9.66 -1.14
N ALA A 18 -0.70 10.88 -1.61
CA ALA A 18 -1.96 11.13 -2.32
C ALA A 18 -2.07 10.27 -3.58
N ARG A 19 -0.99 10.20 -4.37
CA ARG A 19 -0.95 9.40 -5.60
C ARG A 19 -1.08 7.91 -5.28
N MET A 20 -0.38 7.46 -4.25
CA MET A 20 -0.38 6.04 -3.90
C MET A 20 -1.73 5.60 -3.33
N ILE A 21 -2.37 6.45 -2.54
CA ILE A 21 -3.70 6.16 -2.01
C ILE A 21 -4.72 6.09 -3.16
N ALA A 22 -4.65 7.02 -4.11
CA ALA A 22 -5.54 6.99 -5.27
C ALA A 22 -5.37 5.69 -6.06
N ARG A 23 -4.13 5.22 -6.22
CA ARG A 23 -3.86 3.98 -6.92
C ARG A 23 -4.42 2.78 -6.17
N ILE A 24 -4.27 2.75 -4.83
CA ILE A 24 -4.85 1.69 -4.01
C ILE A 24 -6.36 1.64 -4.17
N LYS A 25 -7.02 2.79 -4.16
CA LYS A 25 -8.46 2.88 -4.36
C LYS A 25 -8.88 2.38 -5.73
N GLU A 26 -8.12 2.71 -6.76
CA GLU A 26 -8.43 2.34 -8.12
C GLU A 26 -8.21 0.85 -8.38
N THR A 27 -7.09 0.31 -7.91
CA THR A 27 -6.72 -1.08 -8.21
C THR A 27 -7.28 -2.08 -7.20
N GLY A 28 -7.58 -1.63 -5.99
CA GLY A 28 -7.99 -2.53 -4.91
C GLY A 28 -6.85 -3.33 -4.32
N ARG A 29 -5.61 -3.12 -4.79
CA ARG A 29 -4.45 -3.88 -4.29
C ARG A 29 -3.75 -3.13 -3.15
N PRO A 30 -3.41 -3.85 -2.07
CA PRO A 30 -2.67 -3.22 -0.98
C PRO A 30 -1.25 -2.84 -1.39
N GLN A 31 -0.70 -1.86 -0.69
CA GLN A 31 0.67 -1.41 -0.90
C GLN A 31 1.49 -1.79 0.33
N ILE A 32 2.58 -2.53 0.12
CA ILE A 32 3.50 -2.90 1.20
C ILE A 32 4.58 -1.83 1.29
N LEU A 33 4.77 -1.28 2.49
CA LEU A 33 5.79 -0.26 2.71
C LEU A 33 6.96 -0.88 3.47
N THR A 34 8.16 -0.57 3.00
CA THR A 34 9.38 -1.12 3.59
C THR A 34 10.14 -0.06 4.37
N VAL A 35 10.84 -0.53 5.40
CA VAL A 35 11.78 0.29 6.16
C VAL A 35 13.11 -0.48 6.16
N ASN A 36 14.17 0.18 5.74
CA ASN A 36 15.49 -0.44 5.60
C ASN A 36 15.43 -1.72 4.76
N GLY A 37 14.63 -1.67 3.70
CA GLY A 37 14.51 -2.77 2.75
C GLY A 37 13.65 -3.94 3.22
N LYS A 38 13.03 -3.84 4.39
CA LYS A 38 12.20 -4.91 4.96
C LYS A 38 10.74 -4.49 5.03
N PRO A 39 9.80 -5.39 4.68
CA PRO A 39 8.37 -5.09 4.84
C PRO A 39 8.06 -4.69 6.28
N SER A 40 7.33 -3.60 6.44
CA SER A 40 7.01 -3.07 7.76
C SER A 40 5.51 -2.88 7.97
N VAL A 41 4.83 -2.22 7.03
CA VAL A 41 3.40 -1.96 7.15
C VAL A 41 2.72 -2.17 5.82
N VAL A 42 1.40 -2.34 5.87
CA VAL A 42 0.58 -2.48 4.67
C VAL A 42 -0.48 -1.39 4.70
N VAL A 43 -0.64 -0.69 3.58
CA VAL A 43 -1.69 0.30 3.38
C VAL A 43 -2.70 -0.29 2.42
N MET A 44 -3.97 -0.30 2.78
CA MET A 44 -4.99 -0.86 1.93
C MET A 44 -6.30 -0.09 2.05
N ASP A 45 -7.19 -0.32 1.10
CA ASP A 45 -8.51 0.28 1.12
C ASP A 45 -9.29 -0.20 2.35
N ALA A 46 -9.91 0.73 3.06
CA ALA A 46 -10.62 0.41 4.30
C ALA A 46 -11.77 -0.58 4.07
N ALA A 47 -12.49 -0.44 2.96
CA ALA A 47 -13.59 -1.36 2.65
C ALA A 47 -13.07 -2.78 2.39
N ALA A 48 -11.93 -2.89 1.71
CA ALA A 48 -11.30 -4.20 1.48
C ALA A 48 -10.87 -4.84 2.80
N TRP A 49 -10.31 -4.04 3.71
CA TRP A 49 -9.92 -4.55 5.02
C TRP A 49 -11.13 -5.02 5.79
N GLN A 50 -12.22 -4.24 5.76
CA GLN A 50 -13.47 -4.59 6.45
C GLN A 50 -14.03 -5.92 5.94
N ASP A 51 -13.98 -6.12 4.62
CA ASP A 51 -14.47 -7.36 4.00
C ASP A 51 -13.68 -8.58 4.50
N MET A 52 -12.40 -8.41 4.80
CA MET A 52 -11.57 -9.49 5.33
C MET A 52 -11.94 -9.84 6.77
N GLN A 53 -12.51 -8.89 7.53
CA GLN A 53 -12.88 -9.09 8.93
C GLN A 53 -14.27 -9.72 9.08
N ASP A 54 -15.11 -9.63 8.06
CA ASP A 54 -16.48 -10.20 8.08
C ASP A 54 -16.50 -11.71 7.70
#